data_8c5818375c3e11ceefbf89a093f69bfc
#
_entry.id   8c5818375c3e11ceefbf89a093f69bfc
#
_cell.length_a   1.000
_cell.length_b   1.000
_cell.length_c   1.000
_cell.angle_alpha   90.00
_cell.angle_beta   90.00
_cell.angle_gamma   90.00
#
_symmetry.space_group_name_H-M   'P 1'
#
loop_
_entity.id
_entity.type
_entity.pdbx_description
1 polymer ?
#
loop_
_entity_poly.entity_id
_entity_poly.type
_entity_poly.pdbx_seq_one_letter_code
_entity_poly.pdbx_strand_id
1 'polypeptide(L)'
;ECRLKTLVTEFEGKTISRYDKHCLHLSKEEVEANLAAGKPYVIRQNNPEEGTTTFSDELYGDITVPNIELDDMILIKSDGFPTYNFANVVDDHLMNITHVVRGNEYLSSSPKYNRLYEAFGWEVPTYIHCPLITNEDHQKLSKRSGHSSFEDLLEQGFLTEAIINFVALLGWSPEDNREIFSLQELVEAFDYHNISKSPAVLDMTKLKWMNGEYIKAMDDEKFYEMALPYIREVVGDKMDAKKIAAMVKTRIEVFPDIKDQID
;
A
#
# COMPACT_ATOMS: atom_id res chain seq x y z
N GLU A 1 0.63 -33.91 8.74
CA GLU A 1 0.46 -33.82 10.22
C GLU A 1 1.12 -32.58 10.82
N CYS A 2 2.29 -32.15 10.35
CA CYS A 2 2.96 -30.95 10.87
C CYS A 2 2.15 -29.65 10.77
N ARG A 3 1.17 -29.53 9.89
CA ARG A 3 0.30 -28.35 9.77
C ARG A 3 -0.62 -28.11 10.96
N LEU A 4 -0.87 -29.12 11.78
CA LEU A 4 -1.84 -29.08 12.88
C LEU A 4 -1.19 -28.91 14.25
N LYS A 5 0.15 -28.97 14.34
CA LYS A 5 0.85 -28.81 15.61
C LYS A 5 1.31 -27.37 15.77
N THR A 6 0.55 -26.63 16.54
CA THR A 6 0.85 -25.26 16.92
C THR A 6 1.18 -25.23 18.40
N LEU A 7 2.35 -24.72 18.75
CA LEU A 7 2.72 -24.42 20.12
C LEU A 7 2.08 -23.10 20.52
N VAL A 8 1.32 -23.12 21.61
CA VAL A 8 0.75 -21.90 22.21
C VAL A 8 1.53 -21.61 23.48
N THR A 9 2.13 -20.45 23.57
CA THR A 9 2.90 -19.97 24.74
C THR A 9 2.40 -18.61 25.17
N GLU A 10 2.47 -18.35 26.47
CA GLU A 10 2.23 -17.03 27.06
C GLU A 10 3.58 -16.31 27.23
N PHE A 11 3.68 -15.10 26.71
CA PHE A 11 4.86 -14.28 26.85
C PHE A 11 4.42 -12.81 27.06
N GLU A 12 4.84 -12.22 28.18
CA GLU A 12 4.48 -10.82 28.55
C GLU A 12 2.99 -10.50 28.43
N GLY A 13 2.13 -11.47 28.79
CA GLY A 13 0.66 -11.31 28.74
C GLY A 13 0.05 -11.44 27.33
N LYS A 14 0.85 -11.82 26.34
CA LYS A 14 0.37 -12.13 24.98
C LYS A 14 0.36 -13.63 24.75
N THR A 15 -0.67 -14.12 24.09
CA THR A 15 -0.73 -15.53 23.61
C THR A 15 -0.03 -15.60 22.28
N ILE A 16 1.09 -16.31 22.21
CA ILE A 16 1.86 -16.53 20.97
C ILE A 16 1.54 -17.93 20.44
N SER A 17 1.17 -18.00 19.16
CA SER A 17 0.90 -19.24 18.45
C SER A 17 1.92 -19.41 17.33
N ARG A 18 2.74 -20.47 17.41
CA ARG A 18 3.82 -20.72 16.45
C ARG A 18 3.96 -22.19 16.11
N TYR A 19 4.72 -22.50 15.07
CA TYR A 19 5.10 -23.87 14.74
C TYR A 19 5.95 -24.48 15.88
N ASP A 20 5.66 -25.74 16.25
CA ASP A 20 6.28 -26.44 17.38
C ASP A 20 7.70 -26.98 17.10
N LYS A 21 8.26 -26.70 15.94
CA LYS A 21 9.57 -27.18 15.46
C LYS A 21 9.73 -28.74 15.46
N HIS A 22 8.63 -29.48 15.53
CA HIS A 22 8.66 -30.92 15.59
C HIS A 22 9.58 -31.57 14.54
N CYS A 23 9.51 -31.14 13.28
CA CYS A 23 10.33 -31.72 12.22
C CYS A 23 11.81 -31.31 12.27
N LEU A 24 12.17 -30.27 13.02
CA LEU A 24 13.57 -29.88 13.21
C LEU A 24 14.38 -30.93 13.96
N HIS A 25 13.70 -31.72 14.81
CA HIS A 25 14.32 -32.71 15.68
C HIS A 25 14.26 -34.13 15.11
N LEU A 26 13.77 -34.33 13.87
CA LEU A 26 13.84 -35.61 13.18
C LEU A 26 15.29 -35.96 12.84
N SER A 27 15.63 -37.25 12.95
CA SER A 27 16.95 -37.71 12.50
C SER A 27 17.09 -37.56 10.97
N LYS A 28 18.33 -37.52 10.50
CA LYS A 28 18.62 -37.44 9.07
C LYS A 28 18.02 -38.65 8.32
N GLU A 29 18.11 -39.85 8.90
CA GLU A 29 17.57 -41.07 8.36
C GLU A 29 16.04 -41.04 8.25
N GLU A 30 15.34 -40.46 9.25
CA GLU A 30 13.88 -40.27 9.20
C GLU A 30 13.48 -39.28 8.12
N VAL A 31 14.22 -38.17 7.95
CA VAL A 31 13.98 -37.20 6.90
C VAL A 31 14.16 -37.82 5.52
N GLU A 32 15.27 -38.54 5.29
CA GLU A 32 15.55 -39.22 4.03
C GLU A 32 14.48 -40.30 3.71
N ALA A 33 14.06 -41.09 4.70
CA ALA A 33 13.00 -42.08 4.54
C ALA A 33 11.65 -41.41 4.17
N ASN A 34 11.30 -40.31 4.80
CA ASN A 34 10.08 -39.57 4.49
C ASN A 34 10.10 -38.97 3.07
N LEU A 35 11.25 -38.43 2.63
CA LEU A 35 11.43 -37.91 1.27
C LEU A 35 11.36 -39.04 0.24
N ALA A 36 12.03 -40.17 0.49
CA ALA A 36 11.98 -41.34 -0.38
C ALA A 36 10.57 -41.96 -0.50
N ALA A 37 9.77 -41.87 0.57
CA ALA A 37 8.37 -42.28 0.57
C ALA A 37 7.43 -41.28 -0.14
N GLY A 38 7.94 -40.18 -0.70
CA GLY A 38 7.15 -39.15 -1.39
C GLY A 38 6.18 -38.37 -0.48
N LYS A 39 6.45 -38.32 0.83
CA LYS A 39 5.58 -37.54 1.74
C LYS A 39 5.64 -36.07 1.42
N PRO A 40 4.50 -35.38 1.32
CA PRO A 40 4.49 -33.94 1.09
C PRO A 40 5.13 -33.19 2.27
N TYR A 41 5.96 -32.23 1.97
CA TYR A 41 6.65 -31.36 2.95
C TYR A 41 6.65 -29.91 2.56
N VAL A 42 7.01 -29.06 3.51
CA VAL A 42 7.24 -27.61 3.30
C VAL A 42 8.62 -27.26 3.85
N ILE A 43 9.23 -26.21 3.32
CA ILE A 43 10.46 -25.64 3.88
C ILE A 43 10.07 -24.44 4.72
N ARG A 44 10.54 -24.41 5.98
CA ARG A 44 10.29 -23.33 6.92
C ARG A 44 11.57 -22.56 7.26
N GLN A 45 11.41 -21.29 7.58
CA GLN A 45 12.43 -20.53 8.29
C GLN A 45 12.62 -21.15 9.68
N ASN A 46 13.84 -21.13 10.19
CA ASN A 46 14.15 -21.53 11.57
C ASN A 46 14.65 -20.30 12.32
N ASN A 47 13.77 -19.64 13.03
CA ASN A 47 14.11 -18.49 13.87
C ASN A 47 14.65 -18.95 15.22
N PRO A 48 15.62 -18.22 15.83
CA PRO A 48 16.02 -18.46 17.22
C PRO A 48 14.84 -18.17 18.15
N GLU A 49 14.82 -18.84 19.31
CA GLU A 49 13.79 -18.60 20.33
C GLU A 49 14.22 -17.54 21.35
N GLU A 50 15.53 -17.46 21.60
CA GLU A 50 16.12 -16.53 22.55
C GLU A 50 16.62 -15.25 21.85
N GLY A 51 16.73 -14.16 22.64
CA GLY A 51 17.23 -12.89 22.16
C GLY A 51 16.17 -12.06 21.42
N THR A 52 16.65 -11.09 20.65
CA THR A 52 15.81 -10.13 19.92
C THR A 52 16.30 -9.96 18.50
N THR A 53 15.40 -9.53 17.62
CA THR A 53 15.73 -9.07 16.26
C THR A 53 15.33 -7.61 16.14
N THR A 54 16.28 -6.78 15.72
CA THR A 54 16.06 -5.35 15.47
C THR A 54 16.11 -5.08 13.98
N PHE A 55 15.22 -4.23 13.48
CA PHE A 55 15.28 -3.66 12.15
C PHE A 55 15.03 -2.15 12.20
N SER A 56 15.58 -1.43 11.25
CA SER A 56 15.41 0.02 11.15
C SER A 56 14.38 0.36 10.07
N ASP A 57 13.53 1.32 10.39
CA ASP A 57 12.55 1.90 9.48
C ASP A 57 12.70 3.42 9.47
N GLU A 58 12.67 4.04 8.29
CA GLU A 58 12.91 5.48 8.14
C GLU A 58 11.88 6.32 8.90
N LEU A 59 10.64 5.84 9.01
CA LEU A 59 9.58 6.57 9.72
C LEU A 59 9.49 6.19 11.19
N TYR A 60 9.60 4.90 11.53
CA TYR A 60 9.39 4.42 12.90
C TYR A 60 10.67 4.31 13.71
N GLY A 61 11.85 4.42 13.07
CA GLY A 61 13.14 4.20 13.70
C GLY A 61 13.42 2.74 13.98
N ASP A 62 14.27 2.46 14.95
CA ASP A 62 14.64 1.09 15.31
C ASP A 62 13.50 0.39 16.06
N ILE A 63 13.08 -0.75 15.52
CA ILE A 63 12.03 -1.61 16.08
C ILE A 63 12.66 -2.93 16.48
N THR A 64 12.59 -3.24 17.77
CA THR A 64 13.14 -4.46 18.36
C THR A 64 12.00 -5.37 18.80
N VAL A 65 12.03 -6.63 18.37
CA VAL A 65 11.04 -7.64 18.78
C VAL A 65 11.73 -8.85 19.41
N PRO A 66 11.16 -9.46 20.47
CA PRO A 66 11.63 -10.74 20.99
C PRO A 66 11.55 -11.84 19.95
N ASN A 67 12.60 -12.64 19.80
CA ASN A 67 12.62 -13.71 18.81
C ASN A 67 11.52 -14.77 19.04
N ILE A 68 11.07 -14.94 20.27
CA ILE A 68 9.97 -15.84 20.63
C ILE A 68 8.65 -15.47 19.93
N GLU A 69 8.47 -14.20 19.52
CA GLU A 69 7.29 -13.71 18.78
C GLU A 69 7.39 -14.02 17.27
N LEU A 70 8.57 -14.43 16.78
CA LEU A 70 8.79 -14.71 15.36
C LEU A 70 8.36 -16.13 15.02
N ASP A 71 7.29 -16.28 14.23
CA ASP A 71 6.88 -17.59 13.71
C ASP A 71 7.85 -18.08 12.63
N ASP A 72 8.10 -19.39 12.60
CA ASP A 72 8.86 -20.05 11.55
C ASP A 72 7.99 -20.16 10.29
N MET A 73 7.93 -19.09 9.54
CA MET A 73 7.08 -19.00 8.35
C MET A 73 7.47 -20.03 7.28
N ILE A 74 6.48 -20.49 6.53
CA ILE A 74 6.73 -21.35 5.37
C ILE A 74 7.41 -20.51 4.28
N LEU A 75 8.55 -20.97 3.79
CA LEU A 75 9.30 -20.37 2.69
C LEU A 75 8.87 -21.00 1.36
N ILE A 76 8.90 -22.34 1.29
CA ILE A 76 8.50 -23.12 0.10
C ILE A 76 7.32 -24.02 0.47
N LYS A 77 6.25 -23.95 -0.31
CA LYS A 77 5.04 -24.75 -0.17
C LYS A 77 5.27 -26.18 -0.68
N SER A 78 4.34 -27.08 -0.34
CA SER A 78 4.39 -28.50 -0.76
C SER A 78 4.27 -28.71 -2.28
N ASP A 79 3.81 -27.73 -3.02
CA ASP A 79 3.76 -27.69 -4.49
C ASP A 79 5.07 -27.20 -5.13
N GLY A 80 6.10 -26.88 -4.31
CA GLY A 80 7.39 -26.38 -4.75
C GLY A 80 7.45 -24.87 -5.01
N PHE A 81 6.31 -24.15 -4.91
CA PHE A 81 6.30 -22.70 -5.09
C PHE A 81 6.67 -21.96 -3.79
N PRO A 82 7.40 -20.84 -3.89
CA PRO A 82 7.67 -19.99 -2.73
C PRO A 82 6.38 -19.34 -2.21
N THR A 83 6.40 -19.00 -0.93
CA THR A 83 5.41 -18.07 -0.39
C THR A 83 5.80 -16.63 -0.76
N TYR A 84 4.83 -15.71 -0.71
CA TYR A 84 5.11 -14.28 -0.89
C TYR A 84 6.24 -13.80 0.03
N ASN A 85 6.19 -14.18 1.29
CA ASN A 85 7.17 -13.75 2.31
C ASN A 85 8.62 -14.20 2.02
N PHE A 86 8.81 -15.22 1.21
CA PHE A 86 10.14 -15.67 0.78
C PHE A 86 10.50 -15.04 -0.58
N ALA A 87 9.56 -15.06 -1.51
CA ALA A 87 9.78 -14.55 -2.86
C ALA A 87 10.16 -13.06 -2.85
N ASN A 88 9.49 -12.23 -2.03
CA ASN A 88 9.79 -10.80 -1.98
C ASN A 88 11.24 -10.51 -1.56
N VAL A 89 11.79 -11.24 -0.59
CA VAL A 89 13.19 -11.06 -0.16
C VAL A 89 14.17 -11.43 -1.28
N VAL A 90 13.90 -12.54 -1.98
CA VAL A 90 14.75 -13.00 -3.09
C VAL A 90 14.65 -12.05 -4.28
N ASP A 91 13.44 -11.62 -4.65
CA ASP A 91 13.20 -10.72 -5.77
C ASP A 91 13.81 -9.33 -5.50
N ASP A 92 13.59 -8.77 -4.30
CA ASP A 92 14.16 -7.47 -3.91
C ASP A 92 15.69 -7.50 -3.99
N HIS A 93 16.33 -8.56 -3.52
CA HIS A 93 17.79 -8.71 -3.63
C HIS A 93 18.25 -8.82 -5.09
N LEU A 94 17.63 -9.73 -5.87
CA LEU A 94 18.06 -9.97 -7.27
C LEU A 94 17.75 -8.79 -8.19
N MET A 95 16.74 -7.99 -7.88
CA MET A 95 16.38 -6.77 -8.61
C MET A 95 17.13 -5.54 -8.12
N ASN A 96 18.02 -5.68 -7.12
CA ASN A 96 18.78 -4.58 -6.50
C ASN A 96 17.86 -3.48 -5.95
N ILE A 97 16.77 -3.84 -5.30
CA ILE A 97 15.87 -2.89 -4.64
C ILE A 97 16.58 -2.27 -3.45
N THR A 98 16.67 -0.95 -3.43
CA THR A 98 17.35 -0.18 -2.39
C THR A 98 16.38 0.24 -1.27
N HIS A 99 15.12 0.50 -1.62
CA HIS A 99 14.09 0.96 -0.69
C HIS A 99 12.81 0.16 -0.88
N VAL A 100 12.26 -0.35 0.23
CA VAL A 100 10.98 -1.07 0.27
C VAL A 100 9.94 -0.16 0.92
N VAL A 101 9.03 0.38 0.10
CA VAL A 101 7.93 1.23 0.54
C VAL A 101 6.64 0.41 0.55
N ARG A 102 6.00 0.27 1.71
CA ARG A 102 4.78 -0.55 1.84
C ARG A 102 3.95 -0.13 3.05
N GLY A 103 2.76 -0.69 3.21
CA GLY A 103 1.87 -0.39 4.33
C GLY A 103 2.43 -0.89 5.68
N ASN A 104 2.09 -0.20 6.75
CA ASN A 104 2.56 -0.48 8.10
C ASN A 104 2.08 -1.84 8.67
N GLU A 105 1.13 -2.51 8.02
CA GLU A 105 0.74 -3.89 8.35
C GLU A 105 1.89 -4.90 8.23
N TYR A 106 2.94 -4.57 7.48
CA TYR A 106 4.12 -5.41 7.32
C TYR A 106 5.19 -5.20 8.41
N LEU A 107 5.03 -4.23 9.30
CA LEU A 107 5.98 -4.00 10.42
C LEU A 107 6.23 -5.28 11.23
N SER A 108 5.18 -6.05 11.51
CA SER A 108 5.31 -7.33 12.25
C SER A 108 6.02 -8.44 11.48
N SER A 109 6.09 -8.34 10.15
CA SER A 109 6.77 -9.33 9.29
C SER A 109 8.22 -8.96 8.99
N SER A 110 8.58 -7.69 9.06
CA SER A 110 9.90 -7.18 8.72
C SER A 110 11.05 -7.81 9.48
N PRO A 111 10.94 -8.12 10.79
CA PRO A 111 12.00 -8.85 11.50
C PRO A 111 12.30 -10.21 10.89
N LYS A 112 11.28 -10.94 10.40
CA LYS A 112 11.46 -12.25 9.75
C LYS A 112 12.16 -12.14 8.41
N TYR A 113 11.92 -11.04 7.67
CA TYR A 113 12.63 -10.75 6.41
C TYR A 113 14.10 -10.41 6.67
N ASN A 114 14.39 -9.58 7.68
CA ASN A 114 15.77 -9.30 8.09
C ASN A 114 16.55 -10.57 8.40
N ARG A 115 15.92 -11.52 9.11
CA ARG A 115 16.52 -12.83 9.39
C ARG A 115 16.85 -13.63 8.11
N LEU A 116 16.06 -13.47 7.04
CA LEU A 116 16.38 -14.08 5.76
C LEU A 116 17.56 -13.41 5.07
N TYR A 117 17.59 -12.06 5.02
CA TYR A 117 18.73 -11.32 4.49
C TYR A 117 20.02 -11.70 5.21
N GLU A 118 20.00 -11.73 6.55
CA GLU A 118 21.14 -12.16 7.37
C GLU A 118 21.58 -13.59 7.04
N ALA A 119 20.64 -14.55 6.93
CA ALA A 119 20.93 -15.94 6.64
C ALA A 119 21.56 -16.15 5.26
N PHE A 120 21.22 -15.31 4.29
CA PHE A 120 21.82 -15.32 2.96
C PHE A 120 23.11 -14.47 2.87
N GLY A 121 23.43 -13.69 3.89
CA GLY A 121 24.55 -12.73 3.85
C GLY A 121 24.28 -11.55 2.90
N TRP A 122 23.04 -11.20 2.70
CA TRP A 122 22.60 -10.11 1.85
C TRP A 122 22.41 -8.81 2.62
N GLU A 123 22.58 -7.69 1.96
CA GLU A 123 22.29 -6.37 2.50
C GLU A 123 20.78 -6.18 2.63
N VAL A 124 20.35 -5.64 3.77
CA VAL A 124 18.94 -5.34 4.04
C VAL A 124 18.59 -4.02 3.36
N PRO A 125 17.50 -3.94 2.57
CA PRO A 125 17.06 -2.68 1.98
C PRO A 125 16.54 -1.72 3.04
N THR A 126 16.51 -0.43 2.71
CA THR A 126 15.87 0.59 3.53
C THR A 126 14.37 0.39 3.57
N TYR A 127 13.77 0.32 4.76
CA TYR A 127 12.32 0.19 4.93
C TYR A 127 11.64 1.55 5.17
N ILE A 128 10.50 1.75 4.50
CA ILE A 128 9.60 2.88 4.69
C ILE A 128 8.19 2.30 4.81
N HIS A 129 7.67 2.20 6.04
CA HIS A 129 6.31 1.70 6.26
C HIS A 129 5.32 2.87 6.34
N CYS A 130 4.54 3.04 5.26
CA CYS A 130 3.55 4.10 5.14
C CYS A 130 2.35 3.89 6.09
N PRO A 131 1.70 4.97 6.54
CA PRO A 131 0.52 4.89 7.37
C PRO A 131 -0.65 4.21 6.65
N LEU A 132 -1.59 3.69 7.45
CA LEU A 132 -2.82 3.13 6.93
C LEU A 132 -3.72 4.25 6.37
N ILE A 133 -4.38 3.99 5.24
CA ILE A 133 -5.44 4.86 4.74
C ILE A 133 -6.79 4.29 5.19
N THR A 134 -7.61 5.13 5.79
CA THR A 134 -8.92 4.79 6.33
C THR A 134 -10.03 5.60 5.66
N ASN A 135 -11.27 5.16 5.82
CA ASN A 135 -12.44 6.00 5.54
C ASN A 135 -12.68 7.00 6.70
N GLU A 136 -13.72 7.82 6.59
CA GLU A 136 -14.10 8.81 7.61
C GLU A 136 -14.47 8.17 8.96
N ASP A 137 -14.92 6.90 8.97
CA ASP A 137 -15.19 6.13 10.18
C ASP A 137 -13.94 5.47 10.78
N HIS A 138 -12.76 5.82 10.30
CA HIS A 138 -11.47 5.23 10.69
C HIS A 138 -11.34 3.72 10.43
N GLN A 139 -12.14 3.17 9.50
CA GLN A 139 -12.05 1.79 9.09
C GLN A 139 -11.10 1.66 7.89
N LYS A 140 -10.29 0.60 7.86
CA LYS A 140 -9.39 0.30 6.74
C LYS A 140 -10.19 0.24 5.42
N LEU A 141 -9.72 0.96 4.41
CA LEU A 141 -10.29 0.86 3.07
C LEU A 141 -10.16 -0.57 2.54
N SER A 142 -11.24 -1.06 1.94
CA SER A 142 -11.26 -2.38 1.31
C SER A 142 -11.81 -2.29 -0.11
N LYS A 143 -11.37 -3.20 -0.99
CA LYS A 143 -11.90 -3.31 -2.36
C LYS A 143 -13.44 -3.50 -2.42
N ARG A 144 -14.05 -3.91 -1.30
CA ARG A 144 -15.51 -4.14 -1.20
C ARG A 144 -16.30 -2.87 -0.86
N SER A 145 -15.63 -1.81 -0.41
CA SER A 145 -16.30 -0.55 -0.04
C SER A 145 -16.68 0.32 -1.24
N GLY A 146 -16.34 -0.10 -2.48
CA GLY A 146 -16.66 0.59 -3.74
C GLY A 146 -16.08 2.03 -3.81
N HIS A 147 -15.57 2.45 -4.97
CA HIS A 147 -15.13 3.83 -5.22
C HIS A 147 -13.72 4.24 -4.77
N SER A 148 -12.76 3.29 -4.66
CA SER A 148 -11.40 3.62 -4.23
C SER A 148 -10.30 3.19 -5.21
N SER A 149 -10.63 2.66 -6.38
CA SER A 149 -9.64 2.43 -7.43
C SER A 149 -9.40 3.71 -8.24
N PHE A 150 -8.23 3.80 -8.87
CA PHE A 150 -7.91 4.91 -9.76
C PHE A 150 -8.92 5.02 -10.92
N GLU A 151 -9.31 3.89 -11.49
CA GLU A 151 -10.28 3.79 -12.57
C GLU A 151 -11.67 4.31 -12.13
N ASP A 152 -12.13 3.92 -10.94
CA ASP A 152 -13.40 4.39 -10.39
C ASP A 152 -13.43 5.93 -10.23
N LEU A 153 -12.29 6.52 -9.83
CA LEU A 153 -12.18 7.97 -9.70
C LEU A 153 -12.20 8.67 -11.07
N LEU A 154 -11.54 8.10 -12.08
CA LEU A 154 -11.60 8.63 -13.45
C LEU A 154 -13.03 8.59 -14.00
N GLU A 155 -13.77 7.48 -13.78
CA GLU A 155 -15.17 7.35 -14.19
C GLU A 155 -16.09 8.35 -13.51
N GLN A 156 -15.77 8.76 -12.28
CA GLN A 156 -16.47 9.83 -11.55
C GLN A 156 -16.11 11.23 -12.05
N GLY A 157 -15.19 11.37 -13.00
CA GLY A 157 -14.82 12.65 -13.64
C GLY A 157 -13.71 13.40 -12.92
N PHE A 158 -12.94 12.73 -12.05
CA PHE A 158 -11.73 13.33 -11.47
C PHE A 158 -10.58 13.35 -12.48
N LEU A 159 -9.77 14.39 -12.43
CA LEU A 159 -8.56 14.55 -13.23
C LEU A 159 -7.41 13.73 -12.65
N THR A 160 -6.60 13.13 -13.49
CA THR A 160 -5.41 12.37 -13.09
C THR A 160 -4.48 13.22 -12.20
N GLU A 161 -4.26 14.46 -12.55
CA GLU A 161 -3.40 15.39 -11.84
C GLU A 161 -3.93 15.67 -10.42
N ALA A 162 -5.24 15.83 -10.27
CA ALA A 162 -5.88 16.03 -8.97
C ALA A 162 -5.79 14.79 -8.09
N ILE A 163 -6.00 13.59 -8.67
CA ILE A 163 -5.88 12.32 -7.96
C ILE A 163 -4.44 12.12 -7.45
N ILE A 164 -3.43 12.34 -8.31
CA ILE A 164 -2.01 12.20 -7.94
C ILE A 164 -1.66 13.16 -6.80
N ASN A 165 -2.04 14.44 -6.91
CA ASN A 165 -1.77 15.42 -5.87
C ASN A 165 -2.46 15.05 -4.56
N PHE A 166 -3.73 14.65 -4.61
CA PHE A 166 -4.48 14.22 -3.43
C PHE A 166 -3.84 13.01 -2.75
N VAL A 167 -3.46 11.98 -3.52
CA VAL A 167 -2.81 10.76 -2.99
C VAL A 167 -1.46 11.10 -2.36
N ALA A 168 -0.69 12.03 -2.95
CA ALA A 168 0.57 12.47 -2.35
C ALA A 168 0.36 13.11 -0.96
N LEU A 169 -0.72 13.87 -0.78
CA LEU A 169 -1.05 14.48 0.52
C LEU A 169 -1.70 13.51 1.53
N LEU A 170 -2.02 12.27 1.12
CA LEU A 170 -2.47 11.24 2.06
C LEU A 170 -1.30 10.72 2.88
N GLY A 171 -1.06 11.34 4.01
CA GLY A 171 0.00 10.96 4.92
C GLY A 171 1.33 11.70 4.73
N TRP A 172 1.45 12.58 3.76
CA TRP A 172 2.59 13.48 3.59
C TRP A 172 2.13 14.94 3.68
N SER A 173 2.98 15.82 4.21
CA SER A 173 2.71 17.25 4.29
C SER A 173 3.93 18.04 3.82
N PRO A 174 3.76 19.01 2.90
CA PRO A 174 4.82 19.93 2.53
C PRO A 174 5.13 20.89 3.69
N GLU A 175 6.33 21.46 3.70
CA GLU A 175 6.76 22.39 4.76
C GLU A 175 5.96 23.71 4.74
N ASP A 176 5.50 24.13 3.56
CA ASP A 176 4.77 25.39 3.34
C ASP A 176 3.24 25.26 3.47
N ASN A 177 2.72 24.09 3.81
CA ASN A 177 1.28 23.77 3.88
C ASN A 177 0.50 24.03 2.57
N ARG A 178 1.16 24.10 1.43
CA ARG A 178 0.53 24.20 0.12
C ARG A 178 -0.21 22.89 -0.20
N GLU A 179 -1.36 22.99 -0.87
CA GLU A 179 -2.20 21.83 -1.17
C GLU A 179 -2.32 21.53 -2.67
N ILE A 180 -2.08 22.52 -3.53
CA ILE A 180 -2.18 22.35 -5.00
C ILE A 180 -0.79 22.39 -5.62
N PHE A 181 -0.45 21.34 -6.35
CA PHE A 181 0.86 21.13 -6.97
C PHE A 181 0.69 20.64 -8.41
N SER A 182 1.46 21.15 -9.33
CA SER A 182 1.74 20.40 -10.56
C SER A 182 2.57 19.13 -10.23
N LEU A 183 2.60 18.17 -11.14
CA LEU A 183 3.43 16.95 -10.96
C LEU A 183 4.90 17.32 -10.77
N GLN A 184 5.41 18.32 -11.50
CA GLN A 184 6.79 18.78 -11.39
C GLN A 184 7.08 19.37 -10.00
N GLU A 185 6.18 20.19 -9.49
CA GLU A 185 6.31 20.76 -8.14
C GLU A 185 6.21 19.69 -7.06
N LEU A 186 5.37 18.66 -7.24
CA LEU A 186 5.34 17.51 -6.32
C LEU A 186 6.66 16.77 -6.28
N VAL A 187 7.27 16.52 -7.46
CA VAL A 187 8.59 15.86 -7.55
C VAL A 187 9.67 16.67 -6.83
N GLU A 188 9.62 18.00 -6.92
CA GLU A 188 10.59 18.91 -6.29
C GLU A 188 10.37 19.05 -4.78
N ALA A 189 9.11 19.00 -4.32
CA ALA A 189 8.75 19.23 -2.92
C ALA A 189 8.70 17.95 -2.07
N PHE A 190 8.49 16.77 -2.72
CA PHE A 190 8.27 15.54 -1.99
C PHE A 190 9.52 15.05 -1.29
N ASP A 191 9.43 14.93 0.02
CA ASP A 191 10.43 14.27 0.87
C ASP A 191 9.72 13.21 1.73
N TYR A 192 10.11 11.94 1.56
CA TYR A 192 9.51 10.83 2.29
C TYR A 192 9.73 10.90 3.82
N HIS A 193 10.74 11.65 4.29
CA HIS A 193 10.94 11.88 5.73
C HIS A 193 9.81 12.66 6.39
N ASN A 194 9.01 13.39 5.58
CA ASN A 194 7.84 14.14 6.03
C ASN A 194 6.54 13.32 5.98
N ILE A 195 6.63 11.99 5.74
CA ILE A 195 5.46 11.11 5.83
C ILE A 195 5.04 10.95 7.29
N SER A 196 3.75 11.15 7.58
CA SER A 196 3.17 10.99 8.91
C SER A 196 3.14 9.52 9.33
N LYS A 197 3.27 9.26 10.64
CA LYS A 197 3.03 7.92 11.22
C LYS A 197 1.55 7.65 11.50
N SER A 198 0.73 8.70 11.54
CA SER A 198 -0.70 8.61 11.82
C SER A 198 -1.48 8.14 10.59
N PRO A 199 -2.54 7.34 10.76
CA PRO A 199 -3.42 6.99 9.66
C PRO A 199 -3.95 8.24 8.94
N ALA A 200 -4.00 8.18 7.60
CA ALA A 200 -4.60 9.21 6.77
C ALA A 200 -6.07 8.87 6.47
N VAL A 201 -6.93 9.89 6.45
CA VAL A 201 -8.35 9.71 6.09
C VAL A 201 -8.55 10.07 4.62
N LEU A 202 -9.22 9.18 3.89
CA LEU A 202 -9.64 9.43 2.51
C LEU A 202 -10.85 10.39 2.54
N ASP A 203 -10.58 11.68 2.40
CA ASP A 203 -11.60 12.74 2.37
C ASP A 203 -12.00 13.05 0.92
N MET A 204 -13.15 12.52 0.51
CA MET A 204 -13.68 12.73 -0.84
C MET A 204 -14.14 14.17 -1.09
N THR A 205 -14.52 14.90 -0.05
CA THR A 205 -14.88 16.31 -0.14
C THR A 205 -13.64 17.14 -0.49
N LYS A 206 -12.53 16.85 0.17
CA LYS A 206 -11.24 17.48 -0.16
C LYS A 206 -10.79 17.15 -1.58
N LEU A 207 -10.92 15.89 -2.03
CA LEU A 207 -10.57 15.51 -3.40
C LEU A 207 -11.41 16.26 -4.43
N LYS A 208 -12.73 16.41 -4.21
CA LYS A 208 -13.61 17.19 -5.09
C LYS A 208 -13.18 18.64 -5.17
N TRP A 209 -12.96 19.29 -4.03
CA TRP A 209 -12.47 20.66 -3.98
C TRP A 209 -11.15 20.82 -4.77
N MET A 210 -10.17 19.93 -4.53
CA MET A 210 -8.89 19.97 -5.25
C MET A 210 -9.10 19.82 -6.75
N ASN A 211 -9.94 18.89 -7.18
CA ASN A 211 -10.25 18.69 -8.59
C ASN A 211 -10.87 19.93 -9.22
N GLY A 212 -11.76 20.61 -8.50
CA GLY A 212 -12.31 21.90 -8.91
C GLY A 212 -11.25 22.97 -9.13
N GLU A 213 -10.21 23.03 -8.28
CA GLU A 213 -9.09 23.97 -8.46
C GLU A 213 -8.29 23.67 -9.74
N TYR A 214 -8.04 22.39 -10.06
CA TYR A 214 -7.41 21.98 -11.33
C TYR A 214 -8.27 22.31 -12.55
N ILE A 215 -9.60 22.11 -12.45
CA ILE A 215 -10.53 22.46 -13.52
C ILE A 215 -10.50 23.99 -13.77
N LYS A 216 -10.53 24.81 -12.72
CA LYS A 216 -10.46 26.28 -12.83
C LYS A 216 -9.16 26.74 -13.48
N ALA A 217 -8.04 26.09 -13.15
CA ALA A 217 -6.72 26.44 -13.68
C ALA A 217 -6.45 25.90 -15.10
N MET A 218 -7.28 24.95 -15.58
CA MET A 218 -7.12 24.32 -16.90
C MET A 218 -7.28 25.35 -18.01
N ASP A 219 -6.55 25.17 -19.13
CA ASP A 219 -6.76 25.93 -20.35
C ASP A 219 -8.20 25.83 -20.86
N ASP A 220 -8.76 26.94 -21.37
CA ASP A 220 -10.17 27.02 -21.74
C ASP A 220 -10.54 26.11 -22.92
N GLU A 221 -9.65 25.93 -23.90
CA GLU A 221 -9.91 25.00 -25.02
C GLU A 221 -9.86 23.56 -24.56
N LYS A 222 -8.86 23.19 -23.73
CA LYS A 222 -8.79 21.86 -23.12
C LYS A 222 -10.03 21.58 -22.27
N PHE A 223 -10.45 22.54 -21.46
CA PHE A 223 -11.68 22.41 -20.68
C PHE A 223 -12.90 22.21 -21.57
N TYR A 224 -13.03 23.01 -22.62
CA TYR A 224 -14.16 22.90 -23.57
C TYR A 224 -14.21 21.52 -24.21
N GLU A 225 -13.09 21.00 -24.68
CA GLU A 225 -13.02 19.66 -25.30
C GLU A 225 -13.51 18.56 -24.34
N MET A 226 -13.07 18.62 -23.06
CA MET A 226 -13.47 17.64 -22.04
C MET A 226 -14.93 17.82 -21.59
N ALA A 227 -15.43 19.05 -21.51
CA ALA A 227 -16.80 19.37 -21.10
C ALA A 227 -17.85 19.09 -22.19
N LEU A 228 -17.46 19.11 -23.46
CA LEU A 228 -18.36 19.03 -24.62
C LEU A 228 -19.28 17.81 -24.60
N PRO A 229 -18.85 16.60 -24.29
CA PRO A 229 -19.73 15.43 -24.20
C PRO A 229 -20.86 15.63 -23.18
N TYR A 230 -20.53 16.17 -21.99
CA TYR A 230 -21.50 16.40 -20.90
C TYR A 230 -22.49 17.51 -21.25
N ILE A 231 -22.02 18.60 -21.87
CA ILE A 231 -22.88 19.68 -22.32
C ILE A 231 -23.86 19.19 -23.40
N ARG A 232 -23.36 18.46 -24.39
CA ARG A 232 -24.20 17.94 -25.49
C ARG A 232 -25.23 16.92 -25.03
N GLU A 233 -24.94 16.16 -24.00
CA GLU A 233 -25.91 15.21 -23.43
C GLU A 233 -27.17 15.94 -22.91
N VAL A 234 -27.02 17.18 -22.39
CA VAL A 234 -28.14 17.97 -21.84
C VAL A 234 -28.81 18.81 -22.94
N VAL A 235 -28.04 19.58 -23.69
CA VAL A 235 -28.61 20.60 -24.60
C VAL A 235 -28.60 20.20 -26.08
N GLY A 236 -27.95 19.08 -26.44
CA GLY A 236 -27.74 18.69 -27.84
C GLY A 236 -26.93 19.74 -28.61
N ASP A 237 -27.29 19.90 -29.90
CA ASP A 237 -26.64 20.90 -30.76
C ASP A 237 -27.42 22.23 -30.84
N LYS A 238 -28.39 22.44 -29.93
CA LYS A 238 -29.30 23.61 -29.98
C LYS A 238 -28.72 24.86 -29.35
N MET A 239 -27.70 24.75 -28.55
CA MET A 239 -27.11 25.88 -27.80
C MET A 239 -25.61 25.98 -28.07
N ASP A 240 -25.06 27.17 -27.85
CA ASP A 240 -23.62 27.44 -27.96
C ASP A 240 -22.87 26.79 -26.80
N ALA A 241 -22.37 25.56 -27.05
CA ALA A 241 -21.67 24.77 -26.06
C ALA A 241 -20.42 25.47 -25.51
N LYS A 242 -19.75 26.33 -26.30
CA LYS A 242 -18.54 27.05 -25.85
C LYS A 242 -18.89 28.14 -24.81
N LYS A 243 -20.03 28.80 -24.97
CA LYS A 243 -20.52 29.74 -23.97
C LYS A 243 -20.93 29.06 -22.69
N ILE A 244 -21.61 27.92 -22.80
CA ILE A 244 -22.00 27.12 -21.64
C ILE A 244 -20.74 26.66 -20.88
N ALA A 245 -19.75 26.11 -21.57
CA ALA A 245 -18.49 25.69 -20.97
C ALA A 245 -17.85 26.82 -20.15
N ALA A 246 -17.73 28.02 -20.71
CA ALA A 246 -17.19 29.17 -20.00
C ALA A 246 -18.00 29.58 -18.75
N MET A 247 -19.31 29.37 -18.73
CA MET A 247 -20.16 29.65 -17.58
C MET A 247 -20.05 28.63 -16.44
N VAL A 248 -19.86 27.36 -16.77
CA VAL A 248 -19.88 26.28 -15.77
C VAL A 248 -18.48 25.97 -15.20
N LYS A 249 -17.40 26.34 -15.89
CA LYS A 249 -16.02 26.00 -15.53
C LYS A 249 -15.67 26.29 -14.06
N THR A 250 -16.14 27.39 -13.51
CA THR A 250 -15.83 27.80 -12.13
C THR A 250 -16.84 27.28 -11.09
N ARG A 251 -17.85 26.52 -11.53
CA ARG A 251 -18.98 26.09 -10.69
C ARG A 251 -19.01 24.60 -10.46
N ILE A 252 -18.14 23.85 -11.11
CA ILE A 252 -18.09 22.40 -11.02
C ILE A 252 -16.83 21.94 -10.29
N GLU A 253 -16.94 20.83 -9.62
CA GLU A 253 -15.81 20.14 -8.98
C GLU A 253 -15.41 18.87 -9.75
N VAL A 254 -16.37 18.23 -10.45
CA VAL A 254 -16.15 17.12 -11.39
C VAL A 254 -16.94 17.34 -12.67
N PHE A 255 -16.51 16.75 -13.80
CA PHE A 255 -17.18 16.95 -15.09
C PHE A 255 -18.67 16.55 -15.11
N PRO A 256 -19.12 15.48 -14.45
CA PRO A 256 -20.54 15.15 -14.36
C PRO A 256 -21.43 16.26 -13.77
N ASP A 257 -20.89 17.14 -12.90
CA ASP A 257 -21.64 18.27 -12.29
C ASP A 257 -22.17 19.24 -13.35
N ILE A 258 -21.61 19.22 -14.56
CA ILE A 258 -22.05 20.06 -15.70
C ILE A 258 -23.55 19.89 -15.95
N LYS A 259 -24.07 18.68 -15.80
CA LYS A 259 -25.48 18.37 -16.03
C LYS A 259 -26.38 19.14 -15.07
N ASP A 260 -26.00 19.15 -13.78
CA ASP A 260 -26.76 19.82 -12.73
C ASP A 260 -26.64 21.37 -12.79
N GLN A 261 -25.63 21.89 -13.50
CA GLN A 261 -25.43 23.34 -13.67
C GLN A 261 -26.15 23.91 -14.90
N ILE A 262 -26.63 23.06 -15.79
CA ILE A 262 -27.32 23.49 -17.05
C ILE A 262 -28.85 23.40 -16.90
N ASP A 263 -29.37 22.53 -16.03
CA ASP A 263 -30.78 22.42 -15.70
C ASP A 263 -31.26 23.64 -14.88
#